data_06ac48bef41fc64b37b0592828dd9bd2
#
_entry.id   06ac48bef41fc64b37b0592828dd9bd2
#
_cell.length_a   1.000
_cell.length_b   1.000
_cell.length_c   1.000
_cell.angle_alpha   90.00
_cell.angle_beta   90.00
_cell.angle_gamma   90.00
#
_symmetry.space_group_name_H-M   'P 1'
#
loop_
_entity.id
_entity.type
_entity.pdbx_description
1 polymer ?
#
loop_
_entity_poly.entity_id
_entity_poly.type
_entity_poly.pdbx_seq_one_letter_code
_entity_poly.pdbx_strand_id
1 'polypeptide(L)'
;KPGYSSLVEEYNKINVKFLCKLITDILLVVASVTVLCDFIISKNLTWSIYVVASILYLDSKLTFVLFKKKFIPLLIELLSTEGLLFIIAYLNNGLHWFLYLVCPFIFIIWIYIVLCVFVLEKKKYNLLRRFSIAFSFISIILLIIEACIDMFKYEKVVINWSIYAILPIT
;
A
#
# COMPACT_ATOMS: atom_id res chain seq x y z
N LYS A 1 -41.84 5.99 5.84
CA LYS A 1 -40.94 6.00 7.04
C LYS A 1 -39.70 5.18 6.70
N PRO A 2 -38.49 5.68 6.95
CA PRO A 2 -37.28 4.87 6.75
C PRO A 2 -37.37 3.62 7.61
N GLY A 3 -37.06 2.45 7.02
CA GLY A 3 -37.07 1.18 7.75
C GLY A 3 -35.99 1.13 8.82
N TYR A 4 -36.18 0.33 9.87
CA TYR A 4 -35.22 0.15 10.97
C TYR A 4 -33.79 -0.15 10.47
N SER A 5 -33.66 -0.93 9.39
CA SER A 5 -32.38 -1.25 8.75
C SER A 5 -31.65 -0.02 8.21
N SER A 6 -32.36 0.95 7.64
CA SER A 6 -31.75 2.18 7.09
C SER A 6 -31.22 3.12 8.20
N LEU A 7 -31.92 3.18 9.34
CA LEU A 7 -31.51 3.96 10.50
C LEU A 7 -30.24 3.36 11.17
N VAL A 8 -30.17 2.04 11.26
CA VAL A 8 -28.98 1.34 11.78
C VAL A 8 -27.77 1.54 10.86
N GLU A 9 -27.95 1.49 9.55
CA GLU A 9 -26.87 1.78 8.59
C GLU A 9 -26.37 3.24 8.68
N GLU A 10 -27.29 4.18 8.85
CA GLU A 10 -26.95 5.60 8.99
C GLU A 10 -26.20 5.87 10.30
N TYR A 11 -26.66 5.29 11.42
CA TYR A 11 -25.97 5.37 12.72
C TYR A 11 -24.56 4.76 12.64
N ASN A 12 -24.40 3.60 12.04
CA ASN A 12 -23.09 2.98 11.87
C ASN A 12 -22.14 3.82 11.01
N LYS A 13 -22.62 4.47 9.96
CA LYS A 13 -21.83 5.39 9.11
C LYS A 13 -21.34 6.61 9.88
N ILE A 14 -22.20 7.19 10.71
CA ILE A 14 -21.85 8.35 11.56
C ILE A 14 -20.79 7.95 12.58
N ASN A 15 -20.98 6.82 13.23
CA ASN A 15 -20.05 6.28 14.24
C ASN A 15 -18.66 5.99 13.65
N VAL A 16 -18.60 5.39 12.45
CA VAL A 16 -17.33 5.10 11.76
C VAL A 16 -16.59 6.39 11.38
N LYS A 17 -17.27 7.40 10.85
CA LYS A 17 -16.64 8.70 10.54
C LYS A 17 -16.09 9.40 11.79
N PHE A 18 -16.84 9.35 12.88
CA PHE A 18 -16.41 9.90 14.16
C PHE A 18 -15.16 9.18 14.67
N LEU A 19 -15.16 7.83 14.62
CA LEU A 19 -14.00 7.02 14.98
C LEU A 19 -12.75 7.35 14.14
N CYS A 20 -12.91 7.45 12.83
CA CYS A 20 -11.80 7.83 11.95
C CYS A 20 -11.23 9.20 12.34
N LYS A 21 -12.10 10.20 12.56
CA LYS A 21 -11.67 11.53 12.98
C LYS A 21 -10.93 11.48 14.33
N LEU A 22 -11.47 10.75 15.31
CA LEU A 22 -10.83 10.58 16.61
C LEU A 22 -9.44 9.96 16.49
N ILE A 23 -9.28 8.94 15.66
CA ILE A 23 -7.98 8.28 15.41
C ILE A 23 -7.02 9.28 14.78
N THR A 24 -7.43 10.04 13.75
CA THR A 24 -6.59 11.07 13.12
C THR A 24 -6.17 12.15 14.14
N ASP A 25 -7.09 12.62 14.99
CA ASP A 25 -6.77 13.61 16.03
C ASP A 25 -5.74 13.07 17.03
N ILE A 26 -5.88 11.80 17.46
CA ILE A 26 -4.90 11.14 18.35
C ILE A 26 -3.54 11.02 17.65
N LEU A 27 -3.51 10.57 16.40
CA LEU A 27 -2.27 10.42 15.62
C LEU A 27 -1.56 11.77 15.47
N LEU A 28 -2.30 12.86 15.27
CA LEU A 28 -1.75 14.20 15.15
C LEU A 28 -1.12 14.66 16.47
N VAL A 29 -1.75 14.37 17.62
CA VAL A 29 -1.18 14.66 18.94
C VAL A 29 0.12 13.87 19.14
N VAL A 30 0.13 12.59 18.83
CA VAL A 30 1.34 11.74 18.93
C VAL A 30 2.45 12.29 18.05
N ALA A 31 2.17 12.66 16.80
CA ALA A 31 3.14 13.25 15.89
C ALA A 31 3.73 14.55 16.46
N SER A 32 2.88 15.43 16.99
CA SER A 32 3.29 16.70 17.57
C SER A 32 4.21 16.51 18.78
N VAL A 33 3.83 15.63 19.71
CA VAL A 33 4.65 15.31 20.89
C VAL A 33 5.99 14.71 20.47
N THR A 34 5.99 13.80 19.50
CA THR A 34 7.21 13.14 19.01
C THR A 34 8.20 14.15 18.41
N VAL A 35 7.69 15.07 17.58
CA VAL A 35 8.52 16.14 16.98
C VAL A 35 9.09 17.06 18.05
N LEU A 36 8.28 17.47 19.04
CA LEU A 36 8.73 18.30 20.14
C LEU A 36 9.82 17.63 20.98
N CYS A 37 9.62 16.33 21.32
CA CYS A 37 10.62 15.56 22.06
C CYS A 37 11.94 15.44 21.31
N ASP A 38 11.90 15.11 20.00
CA ASP A 38 13.11 15.01 19.17
C ASP A 38 13.84 16.37 19.09
N PHE A 39 13.11 17.45 18.88
CA PHE A 39 13.70 18.78 18.81
C PHE A 39 14.34 19.22 20.13
N ILE A 40 13.73 18.91 21.28
CA ILE A 40 14.28 19.23 22.61
C ILE A 40 15.56 18.44 22.89
N ILE A 41 15.58 17.14 22.53
CA ILE A 41 16.71 16.23 22.82
C ILE A 41 17.86 16.46 21.85
N SER A 42 17.57 16.47 20.55
CA SER A 42 18.58 16.43 19.48
C SER A 42 18.89 17.79 18.87
N LYS A 43 18.08 18.82 19.17
CA LYS A 43 18.06 20.16 18.53
C LYS A 43 17.91 20.12 17.00
N ASN A 44 17.67 18.96 16.45
CA ASN A 44 17.42 18.68 15.04
C ASN A 44 16.31 17.64 14.93
N LEU A 45 15.68 17.58 13.76
CA LEU A 45 14.72 16.51 13.44
C LEU A 45 15.50 15.29 12.95
N THR A 46 15.55 14.22 13.75
CA THR A 46 16.31 13.00 13.44
C THR A 46 15.39 11.80 13.28
N TRP A 47 14.95 11.21 14.38
CA TRP A 47 14.12 10.02 14.38
C TRP A 47 12.62 10.34 14.25
N SER A 48 12.19 11.56 14.63
CA SER A 48 10.79 11.96 14.53
C SER A 48 10.25 11.95 13.10
N ILE A 49 11.12 12.17 12.10
CA ILE A 49 10.72 12.13 10.68
C ILE A 49 10.17 10.74 10.31
N TYR A 50 10.80 9.66 10.79
CA TYR A 50 10.32 8.29 10.56
C TYR A 50 8.94 8.07 11.19
N VAL A 51 8.75 8.57 12.41
CA VAL A 51 7.47 8.43 13.12
C VAL A 51 6.37 9.21 12.42
N VAL A 52 6.62 10.45 12.05
CA VAL A 52 5.66 11.29 11.32
C VAL A 52 5.29 10.66 9.98
N ALA A 53 6.27 10.18 9.22
CA ALA A 53 6.03 9.50 7.95
C ALA A 53 5.16 8.24 8.13
N SER A 54 5.44 7.45 9.19
CA SER A 54 4.65 6.27 9.53
C SER A 54 3.22 6.62 9.96
N ILE A 55 3.04 7.70 10.69
CA ILE A 55 1.71 8.21 11.09
C ILE A 55 0.91 8.64 9.86
N LEU A 56 1.51 9.39 8.94
CA LEU A 56 0.86 9.78 7.69
C LEU A 56 0.46 8.56 6.84
N TYR A 57 1.32 7.53 6.80
CA TYR A 57 1.00 6.27 6.15
C TYR A 57 -0.18 5.56 6.82
N LEU A 58 -0.23 5.50 8.15
CA LEU A 58 -1.34 4.90 8.89
C LEU A 58 -2.64 5.67 8.68
N ASP A 59 -2.58 7.01 8.69
CA ASP A 59 -3.75 7.86 8.46
C ASP A 59 -4.32 7.67 7.03
N SER A 60 -3.45 7.44 6.05
CA SER A 60 -3.88 7.14 4.68
C SER A 60 -4.78 5.89 4.59
N LYS A 61 -4.61 4.89 5.48
CA LYS A 61 -5.46 3.70 5.55
C LYS A 61 -6.91 4.01 5.90
N LEU A 62 -7.16 5.07 6.67
CA LEU A 62 -8.52 5.48 7.03
C LEU A 62 -9.32 5.94 5.81
N THR A 63 -8.64 6.32 4.73
CA THR A 63 -9.29 6.72 3.47
C THR A 63 -10.12 5.58 2.86
N PHE A 64 -9.70 4.31 3.02
CA PHE A 64 -10.49 3.16 2.56
C PHE A 64 -11.87 3.07 3.22
N VAL A 65 -11.96 3.52 4.46
CA VAL A 65 -13.20 3.51 5.23
C VAL A 65 -14.10 4.71 4.83
N LEU A 66 -13.50 5.84 4.49
CA LEU A 66 -14.20 7.09 4.21
C LEU A 66 -14.71 7.19 2.77
N PHE A 67 -13.96 6.66 1.81
CA PHE A 67 -14.29 6.78 0.39
C PHE A 67 -15.12 5.59 -0.12
N LYS A 68 -16.24 5.89 -0.79
CA LYS A 68 -17.08 4.88 -1.44
C LYS A 68 -16.44 4.27 -2.69
N LYS A 69 -15.67 5.09 -3.44
CA LYS A 69 -14.99 4.66 -4.67
C LYS A 69 -13.64 4.07 -4.30
N LYS A 70 -13.39 2.83 -4.63
CA LYS A 70 -12.16 2.10 -4.28
C LYS A 70 -10.90 2.61 -4.99
N PHE A 71 -11.04 3.26 -6.13
CA PHE A 71 -9.89 3.73 -6.92
C PHE A 71 -9.11 4.84 -6.21
N ILE A 72 -9.81 5.82 -5.61
CA ILE A 72 -9.17 6.94 -4.91
C ILE A 72 -8.32 6.46 -3.71
N PRO A 73 -8.85 5.65 -2.76
CA PRO A 73 -8.03 5.14 -1.67
C PRO A 73 -6.87 4.24 -2.13
N LEU A 74 -7.03 3.47 -3.21
CA LEU A 74 -5.93 2.70 -3.80
C LEU A 74 -4.79 3.60 -4.28
N LEU A 75 -5.11 4.73 -4.92
CA LEU A 75 -4.11 5.69 -5.39
C LEU A 75 -3.41 6.38 -4.22
N ILE A 76 -4.16 6.76 -3.19
CA ILE A 76 -3.60 7.33 -1.95
C ILE A 76 -2.68 6.33 -1.26
N GLU A 77 -3.06 5.05 -1.24
CA GLU A 77 -2.26 3.96 -0.68
C GLU A 77 -0.92 3.80 -1.40
N LEU A 78 -0.93 3.81 -2.74
CA LEU A 78 0.30 3.78 -3.53
C LEU A 78 1.21 4.95 -3.17
N LEU A 79 0.69 6.17 -3.24
CA LEU A 79 1.46 7.38 -2.97
C LEU A 79 2.00 7.44 -1.55
N SER A 80 1.22 6.99 -0.56
CA SER A 80 1.64 6.98 0.85
C SER A 80 2.72 5.90 1.10
N THR A 81 2.62 4.74 0.45
CA THR A 81 3.63 3.68 0.55
C THR A 81 4.95 4.09 -0.09
N GLU A 82 4.89 4.63 -1.32
CA GLU A 82 6.06 5.17 -2.01
C GLU A 82 6.70 6.32 -1.22
N GLY A 83 5.88 7.24 -0.71
CA GLY A 83 6.35 8.38 0.08
C GLY A 83 7.05 7.95 1.37
N LEU A 84 6.50 6.98 2.11
CA LEU A 84 7.13 6.43 3.31
C LEU A 84 8.50 5.82 2.99
N LEU A 85 8.56 4.95 1.99
CA LEU A 85 9.81 4.26 1.62
C LEU A 85 10.82 5.21 1.01
N PHE A 86 10.38 6.24 0.27
CA PHE A 86 11.24 7.31 -0.23
C PHE A 86 11.91 8.08 0.92
N ILE A 87 11.14 8.46 1.96
CA ILE A 87 11.68 9.16 3.13
C ILE A 87 12.71 8.29 3.84
N ILE A 88 12.42 6.99 4.04
CA ILE A 88 13.37 6.05 4.64
C ILE A 88 14.64 5.94 3.81
N ALA A 89 14.53 5.81 2.49
CA ALA A 89 15.68 5.71 1.60
C ALA A 89 16.51 7.01 1.56
N TYR A 90 15.83 8.15 1.55
CA TYR A 90 16.48 9.45 1.55
C TYR A 90 17.33 9.67 2.82
N LEU A 91 16.75 9.40 4.00
CA LEU A 91 17.43 9.56 5.28
C LEU A 91 18.60 8.61 5.47
N ASN A 92 18.58 7.45 4.84
CA ASN A 92 19.64 6.45 4.89
C ASN A 92 20.63 6.52 3.70
N ASN A 93 20.60 7.60 2.89
CA ASN A 93 21.41 7.74 1.67
C ASN A 93 21.23 6.55 0.69
N GLY A 94 20.06 5.93 0.70
CA GLY A 94 19.74 4.72 -0.05
C GLY A 94 18.92 4.97 -1.32
N LEU A 95 18.94 6.16 -1.91
CA LEU A 95 18.13 6.50 -3.10
C LEU A 95 18.39 5.58 -4.29
N HIS A 96 19.61 5.06 -4.43
CA HIS A 96 19.98 4.16 -5.51
C HIS A 96 19.15 2.86 -5.46
N TRP A 97 19.12 2.16 -4.32
CA TRP A 97 18.35 0.92 -4.19
C TRP A 97 16.83 1.19 -4.24
N PHE A 98 16.39 2.34 -3.75
CA PHE A 98 14.97 2.71 -3.81
C PHE A 98 14.50 2.84 -5.27
N LEU A 99 15.21 3.61 -6.09
CA LEU A 99 14.81 3.86 -7.49
C LEU A 99 14.91 2.61 -8.37
N TYR A 100 15.96 1.81 -8.19
CA TYR A 100 16.20 0.66 -9.07
C TYR A 100 15.47 -0.61 -8.64
N LEU A 101 15.15 -0.75 -7.37
CA LEU A 101 14.57 -1.99 -6.84
C LEU A 101 13.19 -1.76 -6.23
N VAL A 102 13.04 -0.86 -5.25
CA VAL A 102 11.79 -0.73 -4.48
C VAL A 102 10.68 -0.09 -5.30
N CYS A 103 10.96 1.02 -5.97
CA CYS A 103 9.98 1.74 -6.76
C CYS A 103 9.34 0.85 -7.85
N PRO A 104 10.08 0.14 -8.72
CA PRO A 104 9.47 -0.75 -9.70
C PRO A 104 8.69 -1.90 -9.05
N PHE A 105 9.15 -2.44 -7.91
CA PHE A 105 8.42 -3.51 -7.21
C PHE A 105 7.07 -3.06 -6.70
N ILE A 106 7.00 -1.88 -6.07
CA ILE A 106 5.73 -1.34 -5.56
C ILE A 106 4.77 -1.08 -6.72
N PHE A 107 5.25 -0.51 -7.83
CA PHE A 107 4.42 -0.30 -9.02
C PHE A 107 3.87 -1.62 -9.58
N ILE A 108 4.68 -2.66 -9.67
CA ILE A 108 4.25 -3.98 -10.15
C ILE A 108 3.18 -4.56 -9.23
N ILE A 109 3.41 -4.53 -7.91
CA ILE A 109 2.45 -5.03 -6.91
C ILE A 109 1.15 -4.22 -6.98
N TRP A 110 1.26 -2.90 -7.13
CA TRP A 110 0.08 -2.03 -7.20
C TRP A 110 -0.75 -2.30 -8.47
N ILE A 111 -0.11 -2.44 -9.65
CA ILE A 111 -0.78 -2.82 -10.88
C ILE A 111 -1.52 -4.16 -10.68
N TYR A 112 -0.88 -5.12 -10.04
CA TYR A 112 -1.50 -6.40 -9.71
C TYR A 112 -2.74 -6.25 -8.84
N ILE A 113 -2.67 -5.45 -7.76
CA ILE A 113 -3.82 -5.19 -6.88
C ILE A 113 -4.98 -4.57 -7.66
N VAL A 114 -4.70 -3.57 -8.51
CA VAL A 114 -5.71 -2.92 -9.36
C VAL A 114 -6.35 -3.94 -10.31
N LEU A 115 -5.56 -4.77 -10.97
CA LEU A 115 -6.07 -5.83 -11.85
C LEU A 115 -6.93 -6.84 -11.08
N CYS A 116 -6.49 -7.28 -9.89
CA CYS A 116 -7.28 -8.17 -9.04
C CYS A 116 -8.62 -7.55 -8.65
N VAL A 117 -8.63 -6.29 -8.20
CA VAL A 117 -9.88 -5.58 -7.85
C VAL A 117 -10.81 -5.53 -9.06
N PHE A 118 -10.28 -5.21 -10.24
CA PHE A 118 -11.06 -5.12 -11.47
C PHE A 118 -11.65 -6.47 -11.90
N VAL A 119 -10.87 -7.56 -11.76
CA VAL A 119 -11.34 -8.93 -12.08
C VAL A 119 -12.37 -9.41 -11.07
N LEU A 120 -12.16 -9.15 -9.77
CA LEU A 120 -13.07 -9.57 -8.70
C LEU A 120 -14.41 -8.82 -8.75
N GLU A 121 -14.45 -7.59 -9.23
CA GLU A 121 -15.68 -6.81 -9.38
C GLU A 121 -16.55 -7.26 -10.57
N LYS A 122 -15.97 -7.95 -11.55
CA LYS A 122 -16.74 -8.46 -12.69
C LYS A 122 -17.62 -9.64 -12.28
N LYS A 123 -18.91 -9.38 -12.02
CA LYS A 123 -19.94 -10.39 -11.67
C LYS A 123 -20.15 -11.48 -12.73
N LYS A 124 -19.66 -11.27 -13.96
CA LYS A 124 -19.82 -12.20 -15.10
C LYS A 124 -19.07 -13.52 -14.92
N TYR A 125 -18.00 -13.56 -14.11
CA TYR A 125 -17.17 -14.74 -13.94
C TYR A 125 -17.52 -15.50 -12.66
N ASN A 126 -17.52 -16.84 -12.73
CA ASN A 126 -17.62 -17.70 -11.56
C ASN A 126 -16.43 -17.48 -10.63
N LEU A 127 -16.61 -17.73 -9.33
CA LEU A 127 -15.60 -17.50 -8.30
C LEU A 127 -14.27 -18.19 -8.64
N LEU A 128 -14.32 -19.47 -9.05
CA LEU A 128 -13.15 -20.26 -9.45
C LEU A 128 -12.37 -19.62 -10.61
N ARG A 129 -13.10 -19.10 -11.62
CA ARG A 129 -12.45 -18.45 -12.78
C ARG A 129 -11.76 -17.15 -12.38
N ARG A 130 -12.31 -16.40 -11.42
CA ARG A 130 -11.67 -15.17 -10.90
C ARG A 130 -10.38 -15.49 -10.18
N PHE A 131 -10.37 -16.53 -9.35
CA PHE A 131 -9.16 -16.99 -8.67
C PHE A 131 -8.10 -17.49 -9.67
N SER A 132 -8.49 -18.30 -10.66
CA SER A 132 -7.57 -18.76 -11.70
C SER A 132 -6.87 -17.61 -12.43
N ILE A 133 -7.63 -16.59 -12.84
CA ILE A 133 -7.08 -15.39 -13.49
C ILE A 133 -6.12 -14.65 -12.55
N ALA A 134 -6.48 -14.46 -11.27
CA ALA A 134 -5.61 -13.81 -10.29
C ALA A 134 -4.31 -14.58 -10.08
N PHE A 135 -4.36 -15.92 -9.97
CA PHE A 135 -3.16 -16.75 -9.84
C PHE A 135 -2.27 -16.70 -11.09
N SER A 136 -2.85 -16.66 -12.29
CA SER A 136 -2.07 -16.53 -13.53
C SER A 136 -1.28 -15.21 -13.59
N PHE A 137 -1.85 -14.11 -13.06
CA PHE A 137 -1.12 -12.85 -12.95
C PHE A 137 0.05 -12.90 -11.97
N ILE A 138 -0.05 -13.70 -10.88
CA ILE A 138 1.07 -13.89 -9.93
C ILE A 138 2.27 -14.48 -10.65
N SER A 139 2.08 -15.45 -11.54
CA SER A 139 3.17 -16.07 -12.30
C SER A 139 3.93 -15.06 -13.15
N ILE A 140 3.21 -14.15 -13.82
CA ILE A 140 3.82 -13.10 -14.64
C ILE A 140 4.62 -12.12 -13.75
N ILE A 141 4.08 -11.79 -12.59
CA ILE A 141 4.75 -10.90 -11.64
C ILE A 141 6.04 -11.50 -11.13
N LEU A 142 6.06 -12.79 -10.78
CA LEU A 142 7.26 -13.50 -10.34
C LEU A 142 8.38 -13.44 -11.40
N LEU A 143 8.04 -13.59 -12.69
CA LEU A 143 9.00 -13.40 -13.79
C LEU A 143 9.59 -12.00 -13.82
N ILE A 144 8.75 -10.98 -13.68
CA ILE A 144 9.18 -9.58 -13.73
C ILE A 144 10.05 -9.26 -12.50
N ILE A 145 9.70 -9.79 -11.33
CA ILE A 145 10.48 -9.62 -10.09
C ILE A 145 11.87 -10.23 -10.25
N GLU A 146 11.96 -11.47 -10.76
CA GLU A 146 13.26 -12.12 -11.01
C GLU A 146 14.10 -11.29 -11.97
N ALA A 147 13.52 -10.86 -13.10
CA ALA A 147 14.21 -10.03 -14.08
C ALA A 147 14.74 -8.71 -13.47
N CYS A 148 13.95 -8.05 -12.61
CA CYS A 148 14.38 -6.82 -11.94
C CYS A 148 15.54 -7.08 -10.95
N ILE A 149 15.51 -8.18 -10.19
CA ILE A 149 16.58 -8.55 -9.26
C ILE A 149 17.86 -8.86 -10.02
N ASP A 150 17.77 -9.61 -11.11
CA ASP A 150 18.92 -10.00 -11.91
C ASP A 150 19.58 -8.80 -12.59
N MET A 151 18.77 -7.89 -13.13
CA MET A 151 19.26 -6.64 -13.70
C MET A 151 20.00 -5.79 -12.64
N PHE A 152 19.45 -5.73 -11.42
CA PHE A 152 20.08 -4.96 -10.34
C PHE A 152 21.40 -5.59 -9.86
N LYS A 153 21.48 -6.94 -9.82
CA LYS A 153 22.60 -7.66 -9.22
C LYS A 153 23.70 -8.05 -10.23
N TYR A 154 23.30 -8.44 -11.45
CA TYR A 154 24.19 -9.06 -12.42
C TYR A 154 24.28 -8.28 -13.74
N GLU A 155 23.53 -7.21 -13.91
CA GLU A 155 23.38 -6.47 -15.18
C GLU A 155 22.97 -7.35 -16.37
N LYS A 156 22.46 -8.56 -16.09
CA LYS A 156 21.98 -9.54 -17.07
C LYS A 156 20.74 -10.25 -16.52
N VAL A 157 19.76 -10.48 -17.38
CA VAL A 157 18.56 -11.25 -17.01
C VAL A 157 18.81 -12.73 -17.23
N VAL A 158 18.76 -13.53 -16.18
CA VAL A 158 18.89 -15.00 -16.23
C VAL A 158 17.71 -15.59 -15.47
N ILE A 159 16.69 -16.04 -16.19
CA ILE A 159 15.48 -16.62 -15.60
C ILE A 159 15.81 -18.02 -15.10
N ASN A 160 15.84 -18.22 -13.80
CA ASN A 160 16.21 -19.49 -13.16
C ASN A 160 15.07 -20.11 -12.35
N TRP A 161 14.62 -19.43 -11.28
CA TRP A 161 13.70 -20.01 -10.32
C TRP A 161 12.22 -19.72 -10.61
N SER A 162 11.89 -18.65 -11.29
CA SER A 162 10.50 -18.30 -11.61
C SER A 162 9.86 -19.28 -12.61
N ILE A 163 10.65 -19.93 -13.47
CA ILE A 163 10.18 -21.00 -14.36
C ILE A 163 9.56 -22.13 -13.56
N TYR A 164 10.19 -22.53 -12.45
CA TYR A 164 9.66 -23.61 -11.59
C TYR A 164 8.39 -23.20 -10.84
N ALA A 165 8.21 -21.92 -10.57
CA ALA A 165 7.01 -21.40 -9.93
C ALA A 165 5.80 -21.32 -10.88
N ILE A 166 6.02 -21.29 -12.21
CA ILE A 166 4.97 -21.22 -13.22
C ILE A 166 4.41 -22.62 -13.53
N LEU A 167 5.26 -23.64 -13.55
CA LEU A 167 4.88 -25.01 -13.92
C LEU A 167 3.64 -25.58 -13.20
N PRO A 168 3.41 -25.37 -11.88
CA PRO A 168 2.21 -25.89 -11.22
C PRO A 168 0.94 -25.04 -11.46
N ILE A 169 1.00 -23.93 -12.19
CA ILE A 169 -0.10 -23.00 -12.40
C ILE A 169 -0.72 -23.14 -13.80
N THR A 170 0.00 -23.80 -14.73
CA THR A 170 -0.47 -24.17 -16.07
C THR A 170 -1.14 -25.52 -16.08
#